data_99d32ecde3c6e5d7558356c5b799f4b3
#
_entry.id   99d32ecde3c6e5d7558356c5b799f4b3
#
_cell.length_a   1.000
_cell.length_b   1.000
_cell.length_c   1.000
_cell.angle_alpha   90.00
_cell.angle_beta   90.00
_cell.angle_gamma   90.00
#
_symmetry.space_group_name_H-M   'P 1'
#
loop_
_entity.id
_entity.type
_entity.pdbx_description
1 polymer ?
#
loop_
_entity_poly.entity_id
_entity_poly.type
_entity_poly.pdbx_seq_one_letter_code
_entity_poly.pdbx_strand_id
1 'polypeptide(L)'
;MTGVAAGQAEAADINDDIRLTFLGTGAPRPSHERYGPSILVEAGEYKVLVDAGPGMRERMFQAGGFELLTAVDHILITHLHFDHTISVPGLWLTGWLFGRKVPMKIFGPAGTTKMMGHFRAAYDWDIEYRITVGIHSEGSEVISRDIGPGVFFDEGGLKMTAFNVEHMPVDIETGESLGLKGATLGYRIDYKGRSVLFSGDTRSTVESDILDVGKGVDVLIHETQVPTPGNSPEAVLANVSLVVHSTPEQVAHVFSETRPRLGVYSHIIPPEVGADELLPMTDYDGNMLVAEDLMTLTIGDEIVVGRAAGGTNIFTEADVVDK
;
A
#
# COMPACT_ATOMS: atom_id res chain seq x y z
N MET A 1 10.96 19.69 36.74
CA MET A 1 10.84 19.60 35.28
C MET A 1 11.86 18.56 34.83
N THR A 2 11.43 17.33 34.72
CA THR A 2 12.26 16.21 34.24
C THR A 2 11.88 15.97 32.79
N GLY A 3 12.79 16.35 31.88
CA GLY A 3 12.63 16.13 30.46
C GLY A 3 12.71 14.63 30.15
N VAL A 4 11.65 14.10 29.54
CA VAL A 4 11.65 12.78 28.92
C VAL A 4 12.38 12.94 27.58
N ALA A 5 13.59 12.41 27.48
CA ALA A 5 14.30 12.28 26.23
C ALA A 5 13.58 11.20 25.41
N ALA A 6 12.93 11.60 24.33
CA ALA A 6 12.49 10.69 23.27
C ALA A 6 13.77 10.10 22.63
N GLY A 7 13.99 8.82 22.80
CA GLY A 7 15.04 8.09 22.11
C GLY A 7 14.74 8.12 20.61
N GLN A 8 15.53 8.86 19.85
CA GLN A 8 15.60 8.72 18.40
C GLN A 8 16.19 7.33 18.14
N ALA A 9 15.40 6.44 17.52
CA ALA A 9 15.97 5.25 16.91
C ALA A 9 16.95 5.73 15.82
N GLU A 10 18.23 5.35 15.94
CA GLU A 10 19.22 5.57 14.89
C GLU A 10 18.66 4.96 13.60
N ALA A 11 18.59 5.80 12.56
CA ALA A 11 18.30 5.32 11.23
C ALA A 11 19.40 4.34 10.83
N ALA A 12 19.08 3.05 10.72
CA ALA A 12 19.99 2.06 10.15
C ALA A 12 20.35 2.53 8.73
N ASP A 13 21.61 2.33 8.35
CA ASP A 13 22.12 2.69 7.03
C ASP A 13 21.50 1.69 6.01
N ILE A 14 20.36 2.06 5.43
CA ILE A 14 19.52 1.21 4.58
C ILE A 14 20.03 1.17 3.13
N ASN A 15 21.35 1.08 2.91
CA ASN A 15 21.90 1.19 1.55
C ASN A 15 21.40 0.11 0.58
N ASP A 16 21.01 -1.09 1.07
CA ASP A 16 20.58 -2.21 0.23
C ASP A 16 19.24 -2.82 0.66
N ASP A 17 18.64 -2.37 1.76
CA ASP A 17 17.39 -2.85 2.30
C ASP A 17 16.18 -2.09 1.74
N ILE A 18 14.99 -2.70 1.82
CA ILE A 18 13.71 -2.01 1.61
C ILE A 18 13.11 -1.71 2.98
N ARG A 19 12.72 -0.47 3.20
CA ARG A 19 11.94 -0.08 4.37
C ARG A 19 10.50 0.24 3.96
N LEU A 20 9.55 -0.32 4.69
CA LEU A 20 8.13 -0.01 4.56
C LEU A 20 7.65 0.77 5.78
N THR A 21 6.75 1.73 5.55
CA THR A 21 5.96 2.37 6.62
C THR A 21 4.49 2.29 6.25
N PHE A 22 3.70 1.62 7.06
CA PHE A 22 2.25 1.51 6.86
C PHE A 22 1.59 2.81 7.34
N LEU A 23 1.21 3.67 6.40
CA LEU A 23 0.57 4.95 6.70
C LEU A 23 -0.95 4.81 6.90
N GLY A 24 -1.51 3.71 6.39
CA GLY A 24 -2.90 3.34 6.59
C GLY A 24 -3.13 1.90 6.20
N THR A 25 -3.85 1.18 7.05
CA THR A 25 -4.08 -0.27 6.96
C THR A 25 -5.56 -0.64 6.92
N GLY A 26 -6.43 0.37 6.91
CA GLY A 26 -7.88 0.23 6.82
C GLY A 26 -8.41 0.26 5.40
N ALA A 27 -9.70 0.39 5.28
CA ALA A 27 -10.52 0.28 4.08
C ALA A 27 -11.43 1.53 3.95
N PRO A 28 -12.42 1.58 3.02
CA PRO A 28 -13.27 2.77 2.82
C PRO A 28 -14.00 3.26 4.07
N ARG A 29 -14.30 2.34 5.02
CA ARG A 29 -14.99 2.70 6.25
C ARG A 29 -14.09 3.54 7.16
N PRO A 30 -14.52 4.74 7.59
CA PRO A 30 -13.72 5.58 8.47
C PRO A 30 -13.38 4.90 9.79
N SER A 31 -12.12 4.98 10.20
CA SER A 31 -11.61 4.52 11.49
C SER A 31 -10.59 5.53 12.02
N HIS A 32 -10.46 5.62 13.33
CA HIS A 32 -9.38 6.39 13.98
C HIS A 32 -8.10 5.58 14.17
N GLU A 33 -8.24 4.26 14.17
CA GLU A 33 -7.15 3.32 14.42
C GLU A 33 -6.44 2.95 13.12
N ARG A 34 -7.23 2.75 12.04
CA ARG A 34 -6.75 2.37 10.72
C ARG A 34 -7.20 3.38 9.68
N TYR A 35 -6.29 4.18 9.17
CA TYR A 35 -6.55 5.08 8.06
C TYR A 35 -6.63 4.32 6.72
N GLY A 36 -7.06 4.98 5.67
CA GLY A 36 -7.20 4.36 4.36
C GLY A 36 -5.88 3.84 3.78
N PRO A 37 -5.93 2.85 2.87
CA PRO A 37 -4.77 2.10 2.44
C PRO A 37 -3.68 3.01 1.86
N SER A 38 -2.48 2.90 2.44
CA SER A 38 -1.32 3.64 1.97
C SER A 38 -0.04 3.10 2.61
N ILE A 39 0.95 2.76 1.79
CA ILE A 39 2.23 2.21 2.27
C ILE A 39 3.37 2.96 1.59
N LEU A 40 4.25 3.55 2.40
CA LEU A 40 5.48 4.15 1.94
C LEU A 40 6.56 3.07 1.80
N VAL A 41 7.24 3.05 0.67
CA VAL A 41 8.40 2.21 0.37
C VAL A 41 9.62 3.12 0.22
N GLU A 42 10.64 2.86 1.02
CA GLU A 42 11.94 3.52 0.92
C GLU A 42 12.98 2.47 0.48
N ALA A 43 13.67 2.73 -0.63
CA ALA A 43 14.66 1.84 -1.23
C ALA A 43 15.82 2.70 -1.78
N GLY A 44 16.92 2.77 -1.03
CA GLY A 44 18.00 3.73 -1.31
C GLY A 44 17.49 5.17 -1.31
N GLU A 45 17.66 5.87 -2.42
CA GLU A 45 17.17 7.26 -2.59
C GLU A 45 15.69 7.35 -2.99
N TYR A 46 15.07 6.22 -3.37
CA TYR A 46 13.70 6.20 -3.83
C TYR A 46 12.70 6.20 -2.67
N LYS A 47 11.67 7.04 -2.78
CA LYS A 47 10.52 7.06 -1.88
C LYS A 47 9.25 6.93 -2.71
N VAL A 48 8.67 5.74 -2.66
CA VAL A 48 7.51 5.34 -3.47
C VAL A 48 6.32 5.14 -2.54
N LEU A 49 5.21 5.79 -2.83
CA LEU A 49 3.96 5.58 -2.12
C LEU A 49 3.08 4.62 -2.91
N VAL A 50 2.61 3.56 -2.27
CA VAL A 50 1.61 2.65 -2.84
C VAL A 50 0.26 3.00 -2.23
N ASP A 51 -0.64 3.50 -3.07
CA ASP A 51 -1.93 4.09 -2.74
C ASP A 51 -1.89 5.33 -1.82
N ALA A 52 -2.94 6.13 -1.86
CA ALA A 52 -3.06 7.38 -1.14
C ALA A 52 -4.46 7.53 -0.53
N GLY A 53 -4.76 6.68 0.43
CA GLY A 53 -6.05 6.63 1.13
C GLY A 53 -6.26 7.79 2.10
N PRO A 54 -7.50 7.92 2.65
CA PRO A 54 -7.83 8.96 3.61
C PRO A 54 -6.88 8.95 4.82
N GLY A 55 -6.37 10.13 5.19
CA GLY A 55 -5.50 10.30 6.37
C GLY A 55 -4.01 10.00 6.12
N MET A 56 -3.62 9.50 4.95
CA MET A 56 -2.25 9.18 4.61
C MET A 56 -1.31 10.36 4.83
N ARG A 57 -1.68 11.56 4.41
CA ARG A 57 -0.84 12.75 4.54
C ARG A 57 -0.50 13.07 6.01
N GLU A 58 -1.49 12.97 6.88
CA GLU A 58 -1.35 13.20 8.32
C GLU A 58 -0.45 12.12 8.97
N ARG A 59 -0.59 10.87 8.57
CA ARG A 59 0.29 9.77 9.02
C ARG A 59 1.71 9.93 8.50
N MET A 60 1.88 10.34 7.25
CA MET A 60 3.20 10.62 6.69
C MET A 60 3.89 11.78 7.44
N PHE A 61 3.16 12.85 7.77
CA PHE A 61 3.68 13.92 8.60
C PHE A 61 4.06 13.44 10.01
N GLN A 62 3.27 12.55 10.60
CA GLN A 62 3.58 11.93 11.90
C GLN A 62 4.82 11.04 11.82
N ALA A 63 5.04 10.32 10.72
CA ALA A 63 6.16 9.42 10.52
C ALA A 63 7.49 10.15 10.26
N GLY A 64 7.50 11.28 9.54
CA GLY A 64 8.73 11.95 9.13
C GLY A 64 8.61 13.45 8.84
N GLY A 65 7.54 14.10 9.27
CA GLY A 65 7.38 15.55 9.15
C GLY A 65 7.32 16.04 7.71
N PHE A 66 7.67 17.31 7.52
CA PHE A 66 7.72 17.93 6.18
C PHE A 66 8.83 17.34 5.31
N GLU A 67 9.91 16.85 5.90
CA GLU A 67 11.01 16.23 5.16
C GLU A 67 10.49 15.02 4.36
N LEU A 68 9.72 14.16 4.99
CA LEU A 68 9.14 13.00 4.31
C LEU A 68 8.10 13.42 3.26
N LEU A 69 7.20 14.36 3.57
CA LEU A 69 6.19 14.85 2.64
C LEU A 69 6.79 15.47 1.36
N THR A 70 7.97 16.08 1.48
CA THR A 70 8.65 16.72 0.34
C THR A 70 9.54 15.76 -0.43
N ALA A 71 9.96 14.66 0.19
CA ALA A 71 10.85 13.68 -0.43
C ALA A 71 10.11 12.65 -1.32
N VAL A 72 8.81 12.42 -1.10
CA VAL A 72 8.01 11.50 -1.91
C VAL A 72 7.67 12.16 -3.25
N ASP A 73 8.09 11.52 -4.34
CA ASP A 73 7.85 11.99 -5.71
C ASP A 73 7.29 10.91 -6.64
N HIS A 74 7.10 9.68 -6.14
CA HIS A 74 6.51 8.56 -6.87
C HIS A 74 5.26 8.04 -6.15
N ILE A 75 4.15 7.90 -6.88
CA ILE A 75 2.92 7.27 -6.38
C ILE A 75 2.52 6.15 -7.33
N LEU A 76 2.25 4.98 -6.79
CA LEU A 76 1.66 3.83 -7.48
C LEU A 76 0.20 3.72 -7.02
N ILE A 77 -0.73 3.76 -7.94
CA ILE A 77 -2.16 3.59 -7.68
C ILE A 77 -2.57 2.18 -8.11
N THR A 78 -3.08 1.37 -7.19
CA THR A 78 -3.53 0.01 -7.52
C THR A 78 -4.81 0.04 -8.36
N HIS A 79 -5.75 0.89 -7.99
CA HIS A 79 -7.00 1.11 -8.72
C HIS A 79 -7.64 2.45 -8.33
N LEU A 80 -8.72 2.84 -9.02
CA LEU A 80 -9.25 4.20 -8.92
C LEU A 80 -10.40 4.37 -7.91
N HIS A 81 -10.59 3.46 -6.96
CA HIS A 81 -11.50 3.71 -5.85
C HIS A 81 -11.02 4.89 -5.01
N PHE A 82 -11.98 5.60 -4.41
CA PHE A 82 -11.68 6.86 -3.72
C PHE A 82 -10.79 6.67 -2.50
N ASP A 83 -10.91 5.56 -1.81
CA ASP A 83 -10.12 5.23 -0.62
C ASP A 83 -8.65 4.90 -0.94
N HIS A 84 -8.29 4.69 -2.21
CA HIS A 84 -6.91 4.56 -2.69
C HIS A 84 -6.35 5.85 -3.32
N THR A 85 -7.19 6.86 -3.58
CA THR A 85 -6.80 8.00 -4.41
C THR A 85 -7.09 9.37 -3.82
N ILE A 86 -7.98 9.47 -2.83
CA ILE A 86 -8.50 10.77 -2.37
C ILE A 86 -7.44 11.69 -1.77
N SER A 87 -6.35 11.15 -1.22
CA SER A 87 -5.27 11.96 -0.64
C SER A 87 -4.15 12.30 -1.62
N VAL A 88 -4.20 11.84 -2.88
CA VAL A 88 -3.22 12.18 -3.92
C VAL A 88 -3.05 13.70 -4.07
N PRO A 89 -4.12 14.50 -4.24
CA PRO A 89 -3.98 15.95 -4.33
C PRO A 89 -3.37 16.56 -3.07
N GLY A 90 -3.73 16.03 -1.90
CA GLY A 90 -3.21 16.50 -0.62
C GLY A 90 -1.70 16.35 -0.51
N LEU A 91 -1.13 15.18 -0.89
CA LEU A 91 0.31 14.97 -0.89
C LEU A 91 1.02 15.80 -1.96
N TRP A 92 0.48 15.78 -3.18
CA TRP A 92 1.04 16.53 -4.30
C TRP A 92 1.21 18.02 -3.97
N LEU A 93 0.11 18.68 -3.55
CA LEU A 93 0.11 20.11 -3.28
C LEU A 93 0.86 20.47 -1.98
N THR A 94 0.77 19.66 -0.94
CA THR A 94 1.52 19.88 0.30
C THR A 94 3.02 19.73 0.06
N GLY A 95 3.46 18.67 -0.58
CA GLY A 95 4.87 18.44 -0.89
C GLY A 95 5.46 19.59 -1.72
N TRP A 96 4.73 20.06 -2.76
CA TRP A 96 5.10 21.21 -3.54
C TRP A 96 5.22 22.50 -2.71
N LEU A 97 4.17 22.82 -1.95
CA LEU A 97 4.11 24.04 -1.16
C LEU A 97 5.25 24.14 -0.13
N PHE A 98 5.64 23.01 0.45
CA PHE A 98 6.66 22.94 1.49
C PHE A 98 8.05 22.54 0.97
N GLY A 99 8.29 22.49 -0.34
CA GLY A 99 9.64 22.51 -0.87
C GLY A 99 10.02 21.46 -1.90
N ARG A 100 9.15 20.50 -2.29
CA ARG A 100 9.44 19.58 -3.38
C ARG A 100 9.56 20.37 -4.70
N LYS A 101 10.72 20.28 -5.35
CA LYS A 101 11.03 21.01 -6.59
C LYS A 101 11.04 20.13 -7.84
N VAL A 102 10.67 18.85 -7.68
CA VAL A 102 10.55 17.91 -8.79
C VAL A 102 9.08 17.59 -9.04
N PRO A 103 8.70 17.24 -10.29
CA PRO A 103 7.35 16.79 -10.60
C PRO A 103 6.96 15.56 -9.79
N MET A 104 5.67 15.46 -9.43
CA MET A 104 5.11 14.23 -8.89
C MET A 104 4.89 13.24 -10.04
N LYS A 105 5.45 12.04 -9.92
CA LYS A 105 5.27 10.94 -10.88
C LYS A 105 4.20 9.98 -10.36
N ILE A 106 3.17 9.74 -11.16
CA ILE A 106 2.03 8.90 -10.75
C ILE A 106 1.81 7.82 -11.80
N PHE A 107 1.86 6.56 -11.37
CA PHE A 107 1.62 5.40 -12.19
C PHE A 107 0.39 4.66 -11.66
N GLY A 108 -0.46 4.17 -12.55
CA GLY A 108 -1.63 3.39 -12.17
C GLY A 108 -2.36 2.83 -13.38
N PRO A 109 -3.48 2.14 -13.19
CA PRO A 109 -4.25 1.55 -14.28
C PRO A 109 -4.84 2.59 -15.22
N ALA A 110 -5.43 2.13 -16.31
CA ALA A 110 -6.13 2.98 -17.27
C ALA A 110 -7.13 3.92 -16.58
N GLY A 111 -7.01 5.23 -16.85
CA GLY A 111 -7.79 6.29 -16.22
C GLY A 111 -7.04 7.12 -15.20
N THR A 112 -5.87 6.71 -14.73
CA THR A 112 -5.02 7.48 -13.80
C THR A 112 -4.66 8.84 -14.37
N THR A 113 -4.21 8.90 -15.64
CA THR A 113 -3.88 10.15 -16.31
C THR A 113 -5.08 11.08 -16.41
N LYS A 114 -6.26 10.53 -16.72
CA LYS A 114 -7.51 11.30 -16.78
C LYS A 114 -7.88 11.86 -15.40
N MET A 115 -7.81 11.05 -14.36
CA MET A 115 -8.07 11.45 -12.98
C MET A 115 -7.14 12.61 -12.58
N MET A 116 -5.84 12.49 -12.85
CA MET A 116 -4.87 13.56 -12.53
C MET A 116 -5.13 14.84 -13.30
N GLY A 117 -5.56 14.76 -14.56
CA GLY A 117 -6.01 15.91 -15.33
C GLY A 117 -7.19 16.64 -14.66
N HIS A 118 -8.16 15.91 -14.11
CA HIS A 118 -9.26 16.50 -13.36
C HIS A 118 -8.81 17.10 -12.01
N PHE A 119 -7.91 16.45 -11.28
CA PHE A 119 -7.34 17.04 -10.08
C PHE A 119 -6.57 18.33 -10.39
N ARG A 120 -5.76 18.33 -11.46
CA ARG A 120 -5.05 19.55 -11.88
C ARG A 120 -6.02 20.69 -12.17
N ALA A 121 -7.10 20.42 -12.91
CA ALA A 121 -8.12 21.42 -13.22
C ALA A 121 -8.88 21.90 -11.97
N ALA A 122 -9.15 21.02 -11.02
CA ALA A 122 -9.82 21.40 -9.77
C ALA A 122 -9.00 22.37 -8.91
N TYR A 123 -7.67 22.30 -9.00
CA TYR A 123 -6.75 23.14 -8.22
C TYR A 123 -6.04 24.22 -9.04
N ASP A 124 -6.43 24.45 -10.29
CA ASP A 124 -5.83 25.45 -11.16
C ASP A 124 -5.69 26.82 -10.50
N TRP A 125 -6.78 27.31 -9.91
CA TRP A 125 -6.78 28.62 -9.27
C TRP A 125 -5.75 28.71 -8.12
N ASP A 126 -5.66 27.70 -7.26
CA ASP A 126 -4.72 27.70 -6.12
C ASP A 126 -3.26 27.62 -6.62
N ILE A 127 -3.02 26.81 -7.64
CA ILE A 127 -1.69 26.64 -8.22
C ILE A 127 -1.24 27.94 -8.89
N GLU A 128 -2.07 28.54 -9.74
CA GLU A 128 -1.75 29.80 -10.41
C GLU A 128 -1.54 30.95 -9.42
N TYR A 129 -2.40 31.06 -8.40
CA TYR A 129 -2.24 32.03 -7.33
C TYR A 129 -0.88 31.90 -6.65
N ARG A 130 -0.49 30.71 -6.24
CA ARG A 130 0.76 30.47 -5.52
C ARG A 130 1.99 30.72 -6.38
N ILE A 131 1.97 30.35 -7.64
CA ILE A 131 3.04 30.69 -8.61
C ILE A 131 3.14 32.21 -8.76
N THR A 132 2.03 32.91 -8.88
CA THR A 132 2.01 34.36 -9.02
C THR A 132 2.60 35.08 -7.80
N VAL A 133 2.43 34.55 -6.60
CA VAL A 133 3.01 35.12 -5.37
C VAL A 133 4.42 34.59 -5.06
N GLY A 134 5.05 33.87 -5.99
CA GLY A 134 6.47 33.53 -5.94
C GLY A 134 6.81 32.09 -5.48
N ILE A 135 5.84 31.21 -5.37
CA ILE A 135 6.15 29.77 -5.18
C ILE A 135 6.66 29.20 -6.50
N HIS A 136 7.74 28.42 -6.45
CA HIS A 136 8.33 27.79 -7.64
C HIS A 136 7.32 26.86 -8.36
N SER A 137 7.34 26.83 -9.69
CA SER A 137 6.37 26.08 -10.49
C SER A 137 6.69 24.58 -10.61
N GLU A 138 7.95 24.19 -10.52
CA GLU A 138 8.43 22.85 -10.89
C GLU A 138 7.77 21.74 -10.06
N GLY A 139 7.62 21.94 -8.77
CA GLY A 139 6.98 20.97 -7.87
C GLY A 139 5.47 20.88 -8.03
N SER A 140 4.82 21.82 -8.76
CA SER A 140 3.39 21.72 -9.08
C SER A 140 3.10 20.83 -10.28
N GLU A 141 4.12 20.45 -11.03
CA GLU A 141 3.98 19.60 -12.21
C GLU A 141 3.68 18.14 -11.79
N VAL A 142 2.89 17.46 -12.62
CA VAL A 142 2.54 16.05 -12.46
C VAL A 142 2.84 15.33 -13.76
N ILE A 143 3.58 14.24 -13.65
CA ILE A 143 3.82 13.28 -14.74
C ILE A 143 3.01 12.01 -14.42
N SER A 144 1.85 11.87 -15.02
CA SER A 144 1.00 10.70 -14.82
C SER A 144 1.06 9.77 -16.05
N ARG A 145 1.03 8.47 -15.78
CA ARG A 145 1.05 7.43 -16.82
C ARG A 145 0.11 6.29 -16.48
N ASP A 146 -0.80 5.98 -17.40
CA ASP A 146 -1.57 4.76 -17.39
C ASP A 146 -0.63 3.60 -17.74
N ILE A 147 -0.58 2.58 -16.89
CA ILE A 147 0.26 1.39 -17.08
C ILE A 147 -0.61 0.12 -17.07
N GLY A 148 -0.06 -0.93 -17.62
CA GLY A 148 -0.59 -2.29 -17.57
C GLY A 148 0.43 -3.26 -16.99
N PRO A 149 0.14 -4.56 -16.99
CA PRO A 149 1.05 -5.59 -16.49
C PRO A 149 2.42 -5.56 -17.16
N GLY A 150 3.45 -5.84 -16.39
CA GLY A 150 4.85 -5.87 -16.82
C GLY A 150 5.74 -4.89 -16.05
N VAL A 151 7.01 -4.88 -16.38
CA VAL A 151 7.98 -3.93 -15.81
C VAL A 151 7.72 -2.54 -16.40
N PHE A 152 7.50 -1.54 -15.54
CA PHE A 152 7.25 -0.17 -15.97
C PHE A 152 8.30 0.83 -15.47
N PHE A 153 9.16 0.40 -14.53
CA PHE A 153 10.30 1.16 -14.02
C PHE A 153 11.46 0.20 -13.70
N ASP A 154 12.68 0.54 -14.14
CA ASP A 154 13.89 -0.24 -13.86
C ASP A 154 15.09 0.70 -13.93
N GLU A 155 15.42 1.34 -12.80
CA GLU A 155 16.49 2.33 -12.70
C GLU A 155 17.14 2.27 -11.30
N GLY A 156 18.44 2.53 -11.20
CA GLY A 156 19.17 2.67 -9.92
C GLY A 156 19.09 1.45 -9.00
N GLY A 157 18.82 0.26 -9.55
CA GLY A 157 18.63 -0.98 -8.81
C GLY A 157 17.21 -1.20 -8.30
N LEU A 158 16.31 -0.22 -8.47
CA LEU A 158 14.89 -0.35 -8.19
C LEU A 158 14.14 -0.81 -9.45
N LYS A 159 13.44 -1.92 -9.35
CA LYS A 159 12.56 -2.43 -10.40
C LYS A 159 11.13 -2.52 -9.88
N MET A 160 10.19 -1.95 -10.63
CA MET A 160 8.76 -2.00 -10.31
C MET A 160 8.00 -2.70 -11.42
N THR A 161 7.25 -3.73 -11.04
CA THR A 161 6.44 -4.56 -11.93
C THR A 161 4.99 -4.48 -11.52
N ALA A 162 4.10 -4.22 -12.47
CA ALA A 162 2.66 -4.31 -12.27
C ALA A 162 2.15 -5.68 -12.76
N PHE A 163 1.09 -6.19 -12.13
CA PHE A 163 0.39 -7.41 -12.57
C PHE A 163 -1.11 -7.25 -12.36
N ASN A 164 -1.90 -8.04 -13.08
CA ASN A 164 -3.34 -7.97 -12.96
C ASN A 164 -3.82 -8.62 -11.67
N VAL A 165 -4.84 -8.01 -11.06
CA VAL A 165 -5.61 -8.59 -9.96
C VAL A 165 -7.10 -8.44 -10.21
N GLU A 166 -7.91 -9.26 -9.56
CA GLU A 166 -9.35 -9.29 -9.75
C GLU A 166 -10.08 -8.53 -8.65
N HIS A 167 -10.42 -7.27 -8.93
CA HIS A 167 -11.23 -6.44 -8.03
C HIS A 167 -12.35 -5.72 -8.80
N MET A 168 -12.71 -6.20 -9.97
CA MET A 168 -13.71 -5.56 -10.81
C MET A 168 -15.10 -6.00 -10.44
N PRO A 169 -16.11 -5.14 -10.70
CA PRO A 169 -17.47 -5.50 -10.46
C PRO A 169 -17.80 -6.81 -11.16
N VAL A 170 -18.30 -7.73 -10.39
CA VAL A 170 -18.90 -8.96 -10.88
C VAL A 170 -20.41 -8.80 -10.90
N ASP A 171 -21.04 -9.46 -11.81
CA ASP A 171 -22.49 -9.67 -11.72
C ASP A 171 -22.79 -10.44 -10.44
N ILE A 172 -23.59 -9.85 -9.55
CA ILE A 172 -23.85 -10.40 -8.21
C ILE A 172 -24.59 -11.74 -8.26
N GLU A 173 -25.36 -12.00 -9.32
CA GLU A 173 -26.13 -13.24 -9.49
C GLU A 173 -25.27 -14.36 -10.07
N THR A 174 -24.39 -14.04 -11.03
CA THR A 174 -23.60 -15.03 -11.75
C THR A 174 -22.15 -15.14 -11.26
N GLY A 175 -21.63 -14.13 -10.58
CA GLY A 175 -20.22 -14.03 -10.20
C GLY A 175 -19.30 -13.75 -11.39
N GLU A 176 -19.83 -13.50 -12.58
CA GLU A 176 -19.05 -13.21 -13.77
C GLU A 176 -18.50 -11.78 -13.74
N SER A 177 -17.22 -11.62 -14.11
CA SER A 177 -16.60 -10.31 -14.22
C SER A 177 -17.28 -9.45 -15.27
N LEU A 178 -17.66 -8.23 -14.92
CA LEU A 178 -18.24 -7.24 -15.84
C LEU A 178 -17.19 -6.57 -16.77
N GLY A 179 -15.98 -7.10 -16.81
CA GLY A 179 -15.13 -6.98 -17.99
C GLY A 179 -14.24 -5.75 -18.08
N LEU A 180 -13.88 -5.09 -16.99
CA LEU A 180 -12.87 -4.02 -17.00
C LEU A 180 -11.46 -4.58 -16.74
N LYS A 181 -10.96 -5.48 -17.60
CA LYS A 181 -9.60 -6.01 -17.48
C LYS A 181 -8.57 -4.89 -17.45
N GLY A 182 -7.60 -4.99 -16.53
CA GLY A 182 -6.51 -4.03 -16.39
C GLY A 182 -6.84 -2.76 -15.61
N ALA A 183 -8.02 -2.68 -14.98
CA ALA A 183 -8.41 -1.55 -14.14
C ALA A 183 -7.96 -1.71 -12.69
N THR A 184 -7.40 -2.86 -12.30
CA THR A 184 -6.82 -3.11 -10.97
C THR A 184 -5.48 -3.80 -11.11
N LEU A 185 -4.50 -3.29 -10.40
CA LEU A 185 -3.11 -3.75 -10.45
C LEU A 185 -2.61 -4.10 -9.05
N GLY A 186 -1.88 -5.21 -8.94
CA GLY A 186 -0.94 -5.43 -7.88
C GLY A 186 0.45 -4.95 -8.31
N TYR A 187 1.35 -4.76 -7.34
CA TYR A 187 2.71 -4.31 -7.60
C TYR A 187 3.73 -5.22 -6.94
N ARG A 188 4.82 -5.51 -7.65
CA ARG A 188 6.04 -6.07 -7.08
C ARG A 188 7.16 -5.04 -7.21
N ILE A 189 7.86 -4.79 -6.11
CA ILE A 189 9.02 -3.92 -6.04
C ILE A 189 10.22 -4.77 -5.65
N ASP A 190 11.23 -4.77 -6.51
CA ASP A 190 12.52 -5.44 -6.28
C ASP A 190 13.61 -4.37 -6.14
N TYR A 191 14.48 -4.49 -5.13
CA TYR A 191 15.62 -3.60 -4.92
C TYR A 191 16.80 -4.38 -4.36
N LYS A 192 17.90 -4.44 -5.12
CA LYS A 192 19.19 -5.06 -4.70
C LYS A 192 19.06 -6.43 -4.03
N GLY A 193 18.20 -7.28 -4.57
CA GLY A 193 17.97 -8.64 -4.08
C GLY A 193 16.92 -8.76 -2.99
N ARG A 194 16.28 -7.67 -2.58
CA ARG A 194 15.10 -7.64 -1.70
C ARG A 194 13.84 -7.45 -2.53
N SER A 195 12.71 -7.92 -2.02
CA SER A 195 11.45 -7.87 -2.76
C SER A 195 10.24 -7.72 -1.85
N VAL A 196 9.29 -6.90 -2.30
CA VAL A 196 7.98 -6.78 -1.66
C VAL A 196 6.88 -6.80 -2.71
N LEU A 197 5.78 -7.48 -2.40
CA LEU A 197 4.60 -7.54 -3.25
C LEU A 197 3.40 -6.94 -2.51
N PHE A 198 2.62 -6.16 -3.23
CA PHE A 198 1.36 -5.54 -2.81
C PHE A 198 0.23 -6.12 -3.66
N SER A 199 -0.74 -6.77 -3.02
CA SER A 199 -1.88 -7.35 -3.75
C SER A 199 -2.75 -6.27 -4.41
N GLY A 200 -2.83 -5.05 -3.84
CA GLY A 200 -3.97 -4.18 -4.06
C GLY A 200 -5.24 -4.88 -3.56
N ASP A 201 -6.40 -4.33 -3.87
CA ASP A 201 -7.67 -5.02 -3.60
C ASP A 201 -7.89 -6.11 -4.63
N THR A 202 -8.24 -7.31 -4.17
CA THR A 202 -8.36 -8.46 -5.06
C THR A 202 -9.16 -9.60 -4.46
N ARG A 203 -9.93 -10.26 -5.29
CA ARG A 203 -10.41 -11.60 -4.98
C ARG A 203 -9.38 -12.61 -5.48
N SER A 204 -8.49 -13.06 -4.61
CA SER A 204 -7.48 -14.03 -4.97
C SER A 204 -8.10 -15.43 -5.17
N THR A 205 -7.95 -15.93 -6.40
CA THR A 205 -8.38 -17.26 -6.80
C THR A 205 -7.15 -18.11 -7.15
N VAL A 206 -7.37 -19.39 -7.40
CA VAL A 206 -6.33 -20.33 -7.82
C VAL A 206 -5.71 -20.00 -9.19
N GLU A 207 -6.30 -19.08 -9.95
CA GLU A 207 -5.84 -18.62 -11.26
C GLU A 207 -5.28 -17.19 -11.22
N SER A 208 -5.08 -16.63 -10.02
CA SER A 208 -4.59 -15.26 -9.85
C SER A 208 -3.11 -15.13 -10.24
N ASP A 209 -2.77 -14.08 -11.01
CA ASP A 209 -1.38 -13.74 -11.36
C ASP A 209 -0.47 -13.57 -10.13
N ILE A 210 -1.05 -13.25 -8.98
CA ILE A 210 -0.33 -13.10 -7.71
C ILE A 210 0.44 -14.37 -7.32
N LEU A 211 -0.08 -15.56 -7.68
CA LEU A 211 0.58 -16.83 -7.37
C LEU A 211 1.90 -16.99 -8.11
N ASP A 212 2.00 -16.49 -9.34
CA ASP A 212 3.24 -16.58 -10.11
C ASP A 212 4.22 -15.45 -9.77
N VAL A 213 3.72 -14.20 -9.67
CA VAL A 213 4.56 -13.02 -9.39
C VAL A 213 5.06 -13.01 -7.94
N GLY A 214 4.29 -13.62 -7.02
CA GLY A 214 4.58 -13.66 -5.58
C GLY A 214 5.56 -14.74 -5.13
N LYS A 215 5.92 -15.71 -6.00
CA LYS A 215 6.82 -16.80 -5.62
C LYS A 215 8.16 -16.28 -5.09
N GLY A 216 8.47 -16.65 -3.84
CA GLY A 216 9.75 -16.37 -3.21
C GLY A 216 10.02 -14.88 -2.95
N VAL A 217 8.99 -14.04 -2.85
CA VAL A 217 9.18 -12.66 -2.39
C VAL A 217 9.53 -12.64 -0.89
N ASP A 218 10.28 -11.64 -0.46
CA ASP A 218 10.59 -11.50 0.98
C ASP A 218 9.33 -11.16 1.77
N VAL A 219 8.57 -10.16 1.32
CA VAL A 219 7.32 -9.76 1.97
C VAL A 219 6.17 -9.74 0.97
N LEU A 220 5.06 -10.38 1.32
CA LEU A 220 3.81 -10.31 0.58
C LEU A 220 2.75 -9.63 1.44
N ILE A 221 2.28 -8.45 0.99
CA ILE A 221 1.24 -7.67 1.65
C ILE A 221 -0.07 -7.94 0.92
N HIS A 222 -1.07 -8.44 1.65
CA HIS A 222 -2.36 -8.83 1.09
C HIS A 222 -3.51 -8.17 1.84
N GLU A 223 -4.52 -7.73 1.09
CA GLU A 223 -5.80 -7.28 1.65
C GLU A 223 -6.61 -8.46 2.19
N THR A 224 -7.60 -8.18 3.03
CA THR A 224 -8.56 -9.21 3.45
C THR A 224 -9.89 -8.64 3.90
N GLN A 225 -10.95 -9.38 3.63
CA GLN A 225 -12.27 -9.14 4.20
C GLN A 225 -12.71 -10.34 5.05
N VAL A 226 -12.92 -10.09 6.34
CA VAL A 226 -13.47 -11.08 7.24
C VAL A 226 -15.00 -11.13 7.07
N PRO A 227 -15.60 -12.29 6.77
CA PRO A 227 -17.04 -12.40 6.62
C PRO A 227 -17.78 -12.06 7.90
N THR A 228 -18.81 -11.21 7.80
CA THR A 228 -19.68 -10.89 8.93
C THR A 228 -20.70 -12.02 9.13
N PRO A 229 -20.74 -12.66 10.31
CA PRO A 229 -21.67 -13.76 10.56
C PRO A 229 -23.13 -13.33 10.56
N GLY A 230 -24.01 -14.24 10.14
CA GLY A 230 -25.46 -14.07 10.22
C GLY A 230 -26.13 -13.57 8.93
N ASN A 231 -27.45 -13.41 9.01
CA ASN A 231 -28.30 -13.03 7.87
C ASN A 231 -29.09 -11.74 8.14
N SER A 232 -28.63 -10.90 9.07
CA SER A 232 -29.25 -9.58 9.24
C SER A 232 -29.02 -8.71 8.01
N PRO A 233 -29.87 -7.71 7.74
CA PRO A 233 -29.64 -6.79 6.62
C PRO A 233 -28.24 -6.15 6.65
N GLU A 234 -27.71 -5.86 7.85
CA GLU A 234 -26.40 -5.31 8.06
C GLU A 234 -25.29 -6.32 7.70
N ALA A 235 -25.43 -7.59 8.10
CA ALA A 235 -24.49 -8.65 7.76
C ALA A 235 -24.49 -8.92 6.25
N VAL A 236 -25.67 -8.96 5.62
CA VAL A 236 -25.78 -9.14 4.17
C VAL A 236 -25.10 -7.98 3.43
N LEU A 237 -25.33 -6.73 3.87
CA LEU A 237 -24.68 -5.56 3.27
C LEU A 237 -23.15 -5.58 3.46
N ALA A 238 -22.68 -5.94 4.64
CA ALA A 238 -21.24 -6.05 4.93
C ALA A 238 -20.55 -7.11 4.06
N ASN A 239 -21.28 -8.16 3.68
CA ASN A 239 -20.73 -9.26 2.88
C ASN A 239 -20.87 -9.05 1.35
N VAL A 240 -21.56 -8.01 0.89
CA VAL A 240 -21.70 -7.75 -0.57
C VAL A 240 -20.35 -7.60 -1.25
N SER A 241 -19.37 -6.99 -0.59
CA SER A 241 -18.02 -6.79 -1.14
C SER A 241 -17.13 -8.03 -1.12
N LEU A 242 -17.53 -9.13 -0.47
CA LEU A 242 -16.77 -10.41 -0.50
C LEU A 242 -16.60 -10.98 -1.93
N VAL A 243 -17.43 -10.58 -2.86
CA VAL A 243 -17.32 -11.01 -4.26
C VAL A 243 -16.11 -10.40 -4.99
N VAL A 244 -15.50 -9.36 -4.41
CA VAL A 244 -14.35 -8.64 -4.99
C VAL A 244 -13.16 -8.53 -4.04
N HIS A 245 -13.26 -9.06 -2.82
CA HIS A 245 -12.19 -9.12 -1.82
C HIS A 245 -11.85 -10.55 -1.44
N SER A 246 -10.69 -10.74 -0.83
CA SER A 246 -10.19 -12.05 -0.39
C SER A 246 -10.57 -12.34 1.06
N THR A 247 -11.08 -13.53 1.30
CA THR A 247 -11.24 -14.04 2.67
C THR A 247 -9.91 -14.47 3.27
N PRO A 248 -9.78 -14.59 4.61
CA PRO A 248 -8.57 -15.12 5.25
C PRO A 248 -8.13 -16.49 4.72
N GLU A 249 -9.07 -17.36 4.34
CA GLU A 249 -8.80 -18.67 3.74
C GLU A 249 -8.15 -18.53 2.36
N GLN A 250 -8.63 -17.61 1.52
CA GLN A 250 -8.04 -17.33 0.21
C GLN A 250 -6.64 -16.75 0.34
N VAL A 251 -6.42 -15.86 1.32
CA VAL A 251 -5.09 -15.31 1.60
C VAL A 251 -4.14 -16.40 2.11
N ALA A 252 -4.61 -17.31 2.97
CA ALA A 252 -3.83 -18.47 3.41
C ALA A 252 -3.36 -19.31 2.23
N HIS A 253 -4.22 -19.53 1.23
CA HIS A 253 -3.85 -20.21 -0.01
C HIS A 253 -2.74 -19.45 -0.76
N VAL A 254 -2.87 -18.11 -0.92
CA VAL A 254 -1.84 -17.30 -1.58
C VAL A 254 -0.50 -17.40 -0.84
N PHE A 255 -0.49 -17.28 0.48
CA PHE A 255 0.74 -17.40 1.28
C PHE A 255 1.35 -18.79 1.17
N SER A 256 0.52 -19.84 1.15
CA SER A 256 0.98 -21.23 1.01
C SER A 256 1.63 -21.53 -0.33
N GLU A 257 1.10 -20.96 -1.42
CA GLU A 257 1.62 -21.15 -2.78
C GLU A 257 2.85 -20.29 -3.07
N THR A 258 2.91 -19.07 -2.50
CA THR A 258 3.99 -18.11 -2.77
C THR A 258 5.16 -18.22 -1.81
N ARG A 259 4.92 -18.71 -0.59
CA ARG A 259 5.93 -18.90 0.47
C ARG A 259 6.81 -17.67 0.71
N PRO A 260 6.23 -16.50 1.04
CA PRO A 260 7.02 -15.34 1.41
C PRO A 260 7.76 -15.58 2.73
N ARG A 261 8.89 -14.90 2.96
CA ARG A 261 9.53 -14.90 4.29
C ARG A 261 8.60 -14.31 5.35
N LEU A 262 7.74 -13.36 4.96
CA LEU A 262 6.70 -12.79 5.83
C LEU A 262 5.45 -12.45 5.03
N GLY A 263 4.31 -13.06 5.37
CA GLY A 263 2.98 -12.66 4.95
C GLY A 263 2.44 -11.53 5.82
N VAL A 264 1.85 -10.50 5.22
CA VAL A 264 1.34 -9.33 5.95
C VAL A 264 -0.07 -9.00 5.51
N TYR A 265 -0.98 -8.90 6.46
CA TYR A 265 -2.32 -8.39 6.22
C TYR A 265 -2.34 -6.85 6.30
N SER A 266 -2.93 -6.21 5.31
CA SER A 266 -3.27 -4.78 5.28
C SER A 266 -4.60 -4.59 4.57
N HIS A 267 -5.14 -3.37 4.48
CA HIS A 267 -6.48 -3.14 3.93
C HIS A 267 -7.52 -4.11 4.51
N ILE A 268 -7.76 -3.99 5.82
CA ILE A 268 -8.56 -4.96 6.58
C ILE A 268 -10.01 -4.52 6.64
N ILE A 269 -10.92 -5.40 6.25
CA ILE A 269 -12.37 -5.21 6.25
C ILE A 269 -13.02 -6.24 7.19
N PRO A 270 -13.76 -5.83 8.21
CA PRO A 270 -13.89 -4.46 8.70
C PRO A 270 -12.63 -3.98 9.47
N PRO A 271 -12.39 -2.67 9.60
CA PRO A 271 -11.14 -2.15 10.18
C PRO A 271 -10.94 -2.43 11.68
N GLU A 272 -11.97 -2.87 12.37
CA GLU A 272 -11.92 -3.25 13.79
C GLU A 272 -11.24 -4.61 14.03
N VAL A 273 -11.10 -5.44 12.99
CA VAL A 273 -10.47 -6.76 13.09
C VAL A 273 -8.98 -6.63 13.38
N GLY A 274 -8.55 -7.27 14.45
CA GLY A 274 -7.16 -7.29 14.90
C GLY A 274 -6.45 -8.62 14.66
N ALA A 275 -5.18 -8.68 15.07
CA ALA A 275 -4.35 -9.87 14.91
C ALA A 275 -4.92 -11.10 15.65
N ASP A 276 -5.44 -10.90 16.87
CA ASP A 276 -5.99 -11.98 17.70
C ASP A 276 -7.21 -12.65 17.07
N GLU A 277 -7.92 -11.95 16.19
CA GLU A 277 -9.07 -12.48 15.47
C GLU A 277 -8.67 -13.03 14.09
N LEU A 278 -7.85 -12.31 13.34
CA LEU A 278 -7.53 -12.63 11.95
C LEU A 278 -6.54 -13.79 11.80
N LEU A 279 -5.46 -13.81 12.61
CA LEU A 279 -4.44 -14.84 12.47
C LEU A 279 -4.96 -16.25 12.69
N PRO A 280 -5.85 -16.53 13.67
CA PRO A 280 -6.45 -17.86 13.82
C PRO A 280 -7.36 -18.31 12.67
N MET A 281 -7.83 -17.39 11.82
CA MET A 281 -8.63 -17.70 10.64
C MET A 281 -7.78 -18.07 9.42
N THR A 282 -6.45 -17.93 9.52
CA THR A 282 -5.51 -18.11 8.41
C THR A 282 -4.76 -19.43 8.59
N ASP A 283 -5.16 -20.46 7.85
CA ASP A 283 -4.49 -21.78 7.87
C ASP A 283 -3.20 -21.71 7.02
N TYR A 284 -2.16 -21.14 7.60
CA TYR A 284 -0.83 -21.00 7.01
C TYR A 284 0.24 -21.21 8.08
N ASP A 285 1.24 -22.03 7.78
CA ASP A 285 2.28 -22.45 8.71
C ASP A 285 3.56 -21.60 8.68
N GLY A 286 3.62 -20.58 7.79
CA GLY A 286 4.73 -19.63 7.71
C GLY A 286 4.55 -18.40 8.60
N ASN A 287 5.51 -17.50 8.52
CA ASN A 287 5.46 -16.25 9.27
C ASN A 287 4.40 -15.31 8.71
N MET A 288 3.57 -14.76 9.58
CA MET A 288 2.58 -13.75 9.21
C MET A 288 2.32 -12.75 10.32
N LEU A 289 1.86 -11.57 9.93
CA LEU A 289 1.41 -10.53 10.86
C LEU A 289 0.26 -9.72 10.28
N VAL A 290 -0.42 -9.00 11.14
CA VAL A 290 -1.42 -8.00 10.79
C VAL A 290 -0.78 -6.63 10.96
N ALA A 291 -0.74 -5.84 9.87
CA ALA A 291 -0.17 -4.51 9.91
C ALA A 291 -1.05 -3.54 10.72
N GLU A 292 -0.41 -2.58 11.33
CA GLU A 292 -1.00 -1.46 12.06
C GLU A 292 -0.48 -0.15 11.47
N ASP A 293 -1.25 0.93 11.60
CA ASP A 293 -0.80 2.25 11.18
C ASP A 293 0.48 2.65 11.91
N LEU A 294 1.43 3.21 11.16
CA LEU A 294 2.78 3.58 11.59
C LEU A 294 3.70 2.39 11.96
N MET A 295 3.27 1.15 11.71
CA MET A 295 4.20 0.02 11.75
C MET A 295 5.24 0.17 10.63
N THR A 296 6.46 -0.28 10.90
CA THR A 296 7.54 -0.30 9.92
C THR A 296 8.08 -1.71 9.72
N LEU A 297 8.50 -2.03 8.50
CA LEU A 297 9.27 -3.24 8.19
C LEU A 297 10.57 -2.81 7.52
N THR A 298 11.69 -3.36 7.98
CA THR A 298 12.97 -3.26 7.26
C THR A 298 13.29 -4.64 6.72
N ILE A 299 13.41 -4.76 5.40
CA ILE A 299 13.58 -6.01 4.67
C ILE A 299 15.04 -6.10 4.22
N GLY A 300 15.84 -6.81 4.99
CA GLY A 300 17.24 -7.11 4.76
C GLY A 300 17.49 -8.61 4.85
N ASP A 301 18.66 -9.01 5.32
CA ASP A 301 18.95 -10.42 5.66
C ASP A 301 17.98 -10.91 6.73
N GLU A 302 17.64 -10.06 7.68
CA GLU A 302 16.52 -10.23 8.60
C GLU A 302 15.36 -9.31 8.20
N ILE A 303 14.13 -9.66 8.60
CA ILE A 303 12.99 -8.75 8.51
C ILE A 303 12.71 -8.20 9.90
N VAL A 304 12.93 -6.91 10.08
CA VAL A 304 12.75 -6.22 11.36
C VAL A 304 11.42 -5.47 11.35
N VAL A 305 10.57 -5.78 12.32
CA VAL A 305 9.26 -5.13 12.51
C VAL A 305 9.35 -4.12 13.64
N GLY A 306 9.13 -2.85 13.33
CA GLY A 306 9.00 -1.78 14.32
C GLY A 306 7.53 -1.41 14.52
N ARG A 307 7.10 -1.22 15.77
CA ARG A 307 5.76 -0.74 16.13
C ARG A 307 5.81 0.63 16.77
N ALA A 308 4.80 1.46 16.52
CA ALA A 308 4.70 2.80 17.10
C ALA A 308 4.77 2.82 18.65
N ALA A 309 4.34 1.74 19.30
CA ALA A 309 4.42 1.56 20.76
C ALA A 309 5.78 1.06 21.27
N GLY A 310 6.82 0.96 20.40
CA GLY A 310 8.19 0.60 20.80
C GLY A 310 8.48 -0.91 20.88
N GLY A 311 7.58 -1.77 20.37
CA GLY A 311 7.85 -3.21 20.20
C GLY A 311 8.69 -3.47 18.96
N THR A 312 9.56 -4.50 18.98
CA THR A 312 10.32 -4.96 17.81
C THR A 312 10.25 -6.48 17.71
N ASN A 313 9.92 -6.99 16.52
CA ASN A 313 10.00 -8.41 16.19
C ASN A 313 11.02 -8.58 15.05
N ILE A 314 11.82 -9.64 15.10
CA ILE A 314 12.82 -9.97 14.08
C ILE A 314 12.47 -11.34 13.49
N PHE A 315 12.44 -11.45 12.17
CA PHE A 315 12.25 -12.69 11.42
C PHE A 315 13.51 -12.96 10.59
N THR A 316 14.07 -14.15 10.73
CA THR A 316 15.29 -14.59 10.04
C THR A 316 14.95 -15.65 8.98
N GLU A 317 15.92 -15.96 8.09
CA GLU A 317 15.77 -17.07 7.14
C GLU A 317 15.49 -18.40 7.85
N ALA A 318 15.99 -18.59 9.07
CA ALA A 318 15.74 -19.81 9.86
C ALA A 318 14.27 -19.97 10.28
N ASP A 319 13.49 -18.88 10.30
CA ASP A 319 12.06 -18.92 10.63
C ASP A 319 11.20 -19.43 9.46
N VAL A 320 11.78 -19.51 8.26
CA VAL A 320 11.11 -19.89 6.99
C VAL A 320 11.35 -21.36 6.63
N VAL A 321 12.35 -22.01 7.23
CA VAL A 321 12.79 -23.37 6.87
C VAL A 321 12.36 -24.36 7.93
N ASP A 322 11.62 -25.37 7.49
CA ASP A 322 11.22 -26.59 8.21
C ASP A 322 10.18 -26.43 9.34
N LYS A 323 8.92 -26.29 8.94
CA LYS A 323 7.82 -26.90 9.72
C LYS A 323 6.90 -27.70 8.82
#